data_3f28c1acc0fbce2681d8792e2273a0b9
#
_entry.id   3f28c1acc0fbce2681d8792e2273a0b9
#
_cell.length_a   1.000
_cell.length_b   1.000
_cell.length_c   1.000
_cell.angle_alpha   90.00
_cell.angle_beta   90.00
_cell.angle_gamma   90.00
#
_symmetry.space_group_name_H-M   'P 1'
#
loop_
_entity.id
_entity.type
_entity.pdbx_description
1 polymer ?
#
loop_
_entity_poly.entity_id
_entity_poly.type
_entity_poly.pdbx_seq_one_letter_code
_entity_poly.pdbx_strand_id
1 'polypeptide(L)'
;MPRVPRSSLVRLAAPPDAVAAAAVERLGARPAGDGTYEVAAPPDEQPAIGLTLRLTPADDEGGGGTDVAITSTGEIDIPFFGWWFQPFVFIAHRRARAYAIETLRAALDGRHSPPPRKTVVGLPPVAFSPEQATFLATASAAVAVVSFAAALFGQLSGPISDSFGASDATIGVALALTRLGALFALFAIAIADRRGRRTSILVGVVGSAVVCALSALAPNLATFTAAQVLQRGLVGTTGTVAFLAVVEEAPEGARAYAASMLALAGGFGFSFSVVTLPLADMAPWTWRLPFALGGATILLAPAIARHLRETARYTALAARTDVVRGRVQDVFERHRRRFVLLGIVAFLTSVFSAPSSQFMNKYLTDIRGFSNTDIALFRTVTTAVPGLVGVLLGGRLAEARGRRPVAGIALALAAASQMIFFLSGGVVLWTMSAAAIFLAGAGGIALGTLDAELFPTEVRSTSNAMLYVVGVVGSASGLLLAGGLSDRLGGIGRSVALTGIGSFLVALIVVPMLPESAARSLDDVSPTQTTAEHDEYGPDP
;
A
#
# COMPACT_ATOMS: atom_id res chain seq x y z
N MET A 1 -3.20 26.84 5.37
CA MET A 1 -3.75 27.44 4.13
C MET A 1 -5.04 28.17 4.46
N PRO A 2 -5.40 29.29 3.83
CA PRO A 2 -6.61 30.03 4.18
C PRO A 2 -7.85 29.18 3.90
N ARG A 3 -8.75 29.13 4.86
CA ARG A 3 -10.07 28.49 4.78
C ARG A 3 -10.87 29.18 3.67
N VAL A 4 -11.06 28.55 2.54
CA VAL A 4 -11.95 29.06 1.49
C VAL A 4 -13.33 28.48 1.77
N PRO A 5 -14.28 29.28 2.28
CA PRO A 5 -15.64 28.82 2.49
C PRO A 5 -16.25 28.48 1.11
N ARG A 6 -16.74 27.25 0.98
CA ARG A 6 -17.40 26.80 -0.24
C ARG A 6 -18.90 26.95 -0.05
N SER A 7 -19.52 27.84 -0.80
CA SER A 7 -20.93 28.15 -0.70
C SER A 7 -21.74 27.65 -1.91
N SER A 8 -23.01 27.34 -1.69
CA SER A 8 -24.02 27.09 -2.72
C SER A 8 -25.28 27.87 -2.34
N LEU A 9 -25.85 28.59 -3.31
CA LEU A 9 -27.12 29.31 -3.13
C LEU A 9 -28.23 28.49 -3.77
N VAL A 10 -29.33 28.25 -3.04
CA VAL A 10 -30.50 27.53 -3.54
C VAL A 10 -31.75 28.25 -3.09
N ARG A 11 -32.70 28.43 -4.02
CA ARG A 11 -34.02 28.96 -3.72
C ARG A 11 -34.99 27.82 -3.40
N LEU A 12 -35.68 27.95 -2.29
CA LEU A 12 -36.72 27.02 -1.85
C LEU A 12 -38.09 27.75 -1.82
N ALA A 13 -39.14 27.10 -2.33
CA ALA A 13 -40.50 27.66 -2.40
C ALA A 13 -41.24 27.46 -1.07
N ALA A 14 -40.66 28.00 0.00
CA ALA A 14 -41.23 27.92 1.34
C ALA A 14 -40.78 29.16 2.17
N PRO A 15 -41.58 29.61 3.15
CA PRO A 15 -41.19 30.73 4.00
C PRO A 15 -39.98 30.37 4.89
N PRO A 16 -39.19 31.39 5.32
CA PRO A 16 -37.99 31.17 6.13
C PRO A 16 -38.20 30.34 7.39
N ASP A 17 -39.33 30.52 8.07
CA ASP A 17 -39.68 29.78 9.30
C ASP A 17 -39.86 28.27 9.02
N ALA A 18 -40.50 27.92 7.91
CA ALA A 18 -40.66 26.52 7.51
C ALA A 18 -39.35 25.87 7.14
N VAL A 19 -38.47 26.59 6.45
CA VAL A 19 -37.12 26.12 6.10
C VAL A 19 -36.24 25.97 7.35
N ALA A 20 -36.35 26.91 8.28
CA ALA A 20 -35.68 26.87 9.58
C ALA A 20 -36.14 25.66 10.42
N ALA A 21 -37.45 25.42 10.52
CA ALA A 21 -38.01 24.26 11.21
C ALA A 21 -37.49 22.93 10.58
N ALA A 22 -37.51 22.82 9.25
CA ALA A 22 -36.99 21.68 8.53
C ALA A 22 -35.46 21.46 8.75
N ALA A 23 -34.68 22.55 8.81
CA ALA A 23 -33.26 22.48 9.11
C ALA A 23 -32.98 21.97 10.53
N VAL A 24 -33.74 22.44 11.52
CA VAL A 24 -33.60 21.99 12.90
C VAL A 24 -34.02 20.53 13.04
N GLU A 25 -35.21 20.17 12.50
CA GLU A 25 -35.78 18.82 12.66
C GLU A 25 -34.99 17.75 11.91
N ARG A 26 -34.56 18.02 10.66
CA ARG A 26 -33.98 17.00 9.76
C ARG A 26 -32.47 17.03 9.66
N LEU A 27 -31.83 18.18 9.84
CA LEU A 27 -30.40 18.32 9.82
C LEU A 27 -29.75 18.50 11.20
N GLY A 28 -30.58 18.64 12.27
CA GLY A 28 -30.07 18.93 13.60
C GLY A 28 -29.40 20.30 13.70
N ALA A 29 -29.84 21.25 12.87
CA ALA A 29 -29.26 22.59 12.82
C ALA A 29 -29.56 23.36 14.12
N ARG A 30 -28.60 24.16 14.59
CA ARG A 30 -28.71 25.03 15.75
C ARG A 30 -28.75 26.50 15.31
N PRO A 31 -29.66 27.32 15.83
CA PRO A 31 -29.65 28.74 15.49
C PRO A 31 -28.39 29.43 16.02
N ALA A 32 -27.73 30.20 15.15
CA ALA A 32 -26.53 30.98 15.47
C ALA A 32 -26.71 32.49 15.40
N GLY A 33 -27.97 32.96 15.22
CA GLY A 33 -28.33 34.38 15.09
C GLY A 33 -28.43 34.85 13.63
N ASP A 34 -29.11 36.00 13.40
CA ASP A 34 -29.25 36.65 12.08
C ASP A 34 -29.70 35.73 10.93
N GLY A 35 -30.65 34.84 11.16
CA GLY A 35 -31.12 33.89 10.14
C GLY A 35 -30.10 32.83 9.77
N THR A 36 -29.05 32.66 10.59
CA THR A 36 -27.98 31.69 10.38
C THR A 36 -28.19 30.46 11.27
N TYR A 37 -27.99 29.27 10.69
CA TYR A 37 -28.12 27.97 11.35
C TYR A 37 -26.85 27.16 11.12
N GLU A 38 -26.33 26.55 12.16
CA GLU A 38 -25.15 25.70 12.09
C GLU A 38 -25.52 24.22 12.25
N VAL A 39 -25.08 23.40 11.32
CA VAL A 39 -25.14 21.94 11.40
C VAL A 39 -23.74 21.44 11.76
N ALA A 40 -23.61 20.87 12.95
CA ALA A 40 -22.36 20.28 13.39
C ALA A 40 -21.95 19.14 12.47
N ALA A 41 -20.65 19.01 12.23
CA ALA A 41 -20.12 17.85 11.56
C ALA A 41 -20.47 16.59 12.38
N PRO A 42 -20.94 15.50 11.73
CA PRO A 42 -21.10 14.23 12.43
C PRO A 42 -19.76 13.81 13.04
N PRO A 43 -19.74 13.37 14.31
CA PRO A 43 -18.49 13.00 14.99
C PRO A 43 -17.77 11.83 14.32
N ASP A 44 -18.50 11.04 13.53
CA ASP A 44 -18.01 9.83 12.86
C ASP A 44 -17.62 10.07 11.39
N GLU A 45 -17.75 11.30 10.86
CA GLU A 45 -17.35 11.62 9.48
C GLU A 45 -16.00 12.32 9.42
N GLN A 46 -15.14 11.87 8.46
CA GLN A 46 -13.95 12.63 8.05
C GLN A 46 -13.92 12.82 6.54
N PRO A 47 -13.60 14.03 6.07
CA PRO A 47 -13.36 15.24 6.90
C PRO A 47 -14.64 15.64 7.64
N ALA A 48 -14.49 16.12 8.87
CA ALA A 48 -15.60 16.67 9.62
C ALA A 48 -16.11 17.92 8.91
N ILE A 49 -17.21 17.80 8.15
CA ILE A 49 -17.77 18.90 7.37
C ILE A 49 -18.96 19.48 8.12
N GLY A 50 -18.72 20.61 8.74
CA GLY A 50 -19.77 21.47 9.26
C GLY A 50 -20.49 22.22 8.13
N LEU A 51 -21.76 22.50 8.29
CA LEU A 51 -22.55 23.32 7.37
C LEU A 51 -23.09 24.53 8.11
N THR A 52 -23.02 25.67 7.46
CA THR A 52 -23.67 26.90 7.89
C THR A 52 -24.72 27.26 6.86
N LEU A 53 -25.98 27.34 7.28
CA LEU A 53 -27.11 27.74 6.44
C LEU A 53 -27.49 29.17 6.81
N ARG A 54 -27.51 30.05 5.83
CA ARG A 54 -28.04 31.41 5.98
C ARG A 54 -29.34 31.52 5.19
N LEU A 55 -30.42 31.81 5.89
CA LEU A 55 -31.76 31.94 5.32
C LEU A 55 -32.06 33.43 5.10
N THR A 56 -32.40 33.82 3.87
CA THR A 56 -32.83 35.16 3.51
C THR A 56 -34.17 35.07 2.77
N PRO A 57 -35.15 35.90 3.11
CA PRO A 57 -36.40 35.97 2.31
C PRO A 57 -36.04 36.27 0.85
N ALA A 58 -36.69 35.61 -0.09
CA ALA A 58 -36.52 35.92 -1.50
C ALA A 58 -37.32 37.17 -1.87
N ASP A 59 -36.71 38.14 -2.55
CA ASP A 59 -37.35 39.38 -3.00
C ASP A 59 -38.24 39.11 -4.24
N ASP A 60 -39.38 38.43 -4.06
CA ASP A 60 -40.38 38.24 -5.13
C ASP A 60 -41.74 38.82 -4.73
N GLU A 61 -42.34 39.61 -5.62
CA GLU A 61 -43.69 40.21 -5.48
C GLU A 61 -44.84 39.19 -5.37
N GLY A 62 -44.54 37.87 -5.29
CA GLY A 62 -45.52 36.78 -5.32
C GLY A 62 -45.50 35.77 -4.19
N GLY A 63 -44.75 35.97 -3.12
CA GLY A 63 -44.94 35.24 -1.88
C GLY A 63 -44.05 34.05 -1.59
N GLY A 64 -43.30 34.14 -0.53
CA GLY A 64 -43.00 33.02 0.35
C GLY A 64 -41.79 32.14 0.01
N GLY A 65 -40.90 32.56 -0.88
CA GLY A 65 -39.64 31.84 -1.13
C GLY A 65 -38.50 32.20 -0.18
N THR A 66 -37.58 31.31 0.04
CA THR A 66 -36.38 31.52 0.84
C THR A 66 -35.11 31.19 0.02
N ASP A 67 -34.19 32.14 -0.04
CA ASP A 67 -32.84 31.92 -0.56
C ASP A 67 -31.97 31.36 0.57
N VAL A 68 -31.48 30.14 0.37
CA VAL A 68 -30.64 29.40 1.32
C VAL A 68 -29.20 29.39 0.83
N ALA A 69 -28.34 30.14 1.50
CA ALA A 69 -26.89 30.07 1.27
C ALA A 69 -26.30 28.99 2.19
N ILE A 70 -25.83 27.92 1.62
CA ILE A 70 -25.19 26.82 2.35
C ILE A 70 -23.68 26.93 2.19
N THR A 71 -22.99 27.21 3.28
CA THR A 71 -21.52 27.23 3.35
C THR A 71 -21.05 25.96 4.05
N SER A 72 -20.06 25.31 3.48
CA SER A 72 -19.46 24.11 4.09
C SER A 72 -18.05 24.41 4.57
N THR A 73 -17.78 24.11 5.84
CA THR A 73 -16.48 24.29 6.48
C THR A 73 -15.94 22.92 6.91
N GLY A 74 -14.67 22.70 6.71
CA GLY A 74 -13.99 21.47 7.12
C GLY A 74 -12.62 21.41 6.47
N GLU A 75 -11.63 20.95 7.21
CA GLU A 75 -10.26 20.82 6.76
C GLU A 75 -9.73 19.44 7.15
N ILE A 76 -8.84 18.91 6.31
CA ILE A 76 -7.96 17.81 6.70
C ILE A 76 -6.60 18.47 6.98
N ASP A 77 -6.24 18.56 8.25
CA ASP A 77 -4.92 19.01 8.70
C ASP A 77 -4.07 17.79 9.03
N ILE A 78 -3.45 17.22 8.00
CA ILE A 78 -2.51 16.11 8.13
C ILE A 78 -1.16 16.52 7.54
N PRO A 79 -0.03 16.20 8.21
CA PRO A 79 1.29 16.51 7.71
C PRO A 79 1.60 15.73 6.43
N PHE A 80 2.47 16.28 5.57
CA PHE A 80 3.02 15.69 4.34
C PHE A 80 2.02 15.47 3.21
N PHE A 81 0.84 14.86 3.46
CA PHE A 81 -0.10 14.39 2.43
C PHE A 81 -1.41 15.18 2.35
N GLY A 82 -1.59 16.27 3.08
CA GLY A 82 -2.82 17.06 3.07
C GLY A 82 -3.25 17.49 1.66
N TRP A 83 -2.29 17.81 0.78
CA TRP A 83 -2.54 18.18 -0.62
C TRP A 83 -3.15 17.03 -1.45
N TRP A 84 -2.79 15.78 -1.16
CA TRP A 84 -3.31 14.60 -1.86
C TRP A 84 -4.80 14.39 -1.62
N PHE A 85 -5.28 14.71 -0.42
CA PHE A 85 -6.68 14.54 -0.04
C PHE A 85 -7.60 15.68 -0.50
N GLN A 86 -7.07 16.80 -1.01
CA GLN A 86 -7.85 17.96 -1.44
C GLN A 86 -8.97 17.63 -2.45
N PRO A 87 -8.78 16.80 -3.50
CA PRO A 87 -9.85 16.41 -4.40
C PRO A 87 -10.99 15.67 -3.69
N PHE A 88 -10.66 14.77 -2.76
CA PHE A 88 -11.64 14.00 -2.00
C PHE A 88 -12.41 14.88 -1.02
N VAL A 89 -11.72 15.81 -0.37
CA VAL A 89 -12.33 16.86 0.47
C VAL A 89 -13.29 17.72 -0.34
N PHE A 90 -12.92 18.11 -1.57
CA PHE A 90 -13.80 18.84 -2.47
C PHE A 90 -15.08 18.09 -2.77
N ILE A 91 -14.97 16.79 -3.11
CA ILE A 91 -16.13 15.92 -3.38
C ILE A 91 -17.00 15.78 -2.12
N ALA A 92 -16.38 15.63 -0.95
CA ALA A 92 -17.10 15.52 0.31
C ALA A 92 -17.89 16.79 0.64
N HIS A 93 -17.30 17.98 0.49
CA HIS A 93 -18.03 19.27 0.63
C HIS A 93 -19.20 19.39 -0.35
N ARG A 94 -19.02 19.03 -1.61
CA ARG A 94 -20.08 19.06 -2.62
C ARG A 94 -21.23 18.11 -2.23
N ARG A 95 -20.91 16.89 -1.79
CA ARG A 95 -21.91 15.89 -1.36
C ARG A 95 -22.64 16.34 -0.10
N ALA A 96 -21.92 16.94 0.87
CA ALA A 96 -22.52 17.44 2.10
C ALA A 96 -23.59 18.52 1.82
N ARG A 97 -23.27 19.48 0.96
CA ARG A 97 -24.23 20.53 0.56
C ARG A 97 -25.40 19.97 -0.23
N ALA A 98 -25.13 19.07 -1.20
CA ALA A 98 -26.19 18.44 -1.99
C ALA A 98 -27.16 17.64 -1.11
N TYR A 99 -26.65 16.88 -0.14
CA TYR A 99 -27.45 16.14 0.81
C TYR A 99 -28.32 17.07 1.68
N ALA A 100 -27.77 18.17 2.18
CA ALA A 100 -28.53 19.14 2.97
C ALA A 100 -29.67 19.76 2.15
N ILE A 101 -29.40 20.14 0.88
CA ILE A 101 -30.44 20.68 -0.02
C ILE A 101 -31.55 19.66 -0.27
N GLU A 102 -31.17 18.40 -0.56
CA GLU A 102 -32.16 17.34 -0.82
C GLU A 102 -32.98 16.99 0.42
N THR A 103 -32.36 16.98 1.60
CA THR A 103 -33.05 16.77 2.88
C THR A 103 -34.03 17.89 3.17
N LEU A 104 -33.67 19.16 2.96
CA LEU A 104 -34.56 20.29 3.13
C LEU A 104 -35.75 20.23 2.16
N ARG A 105 -35.50 19.93 0.88
CA ARG A 105 -36.57 19.75 -0.11
C ARG A 105 -37.53 18.63 0.27
N ALA A 106 -36.99 17.48 0.66
CA ALA A 106 -37.79 16.33 1.07
C ALA A 106 -38.65 16.65 2.29
N ALA A 107 -38.10 17.40 3.26
CA ALA A 107 -38.88 17.84 4.43
C ALA A 107 -40.05 18.79 4.06
N LEU A 108 -39.77 19.76 3.18
CA LEU A 108 -40.80 20.71 2.73
C LEU A 108 -41.88 20.05 1.87
N ASP A 109 -41.54 19.03 1.09
CA ASP A 109 -42.46 18.24 0.27
C ASP A 109 -43.17 17.12 1.07
N GLY A 110 -42.93 16.97 2.38
CA GLY A 110 -43.46 15.88 3.20
C GLY A 110 -42.94 14.48 2.85
N ARG A 111 -41.81 14.41 2.12
CA ARG A 111 -41.18 13.16 1.75
C ARG A 111 -40.20 12.64 2.82
N HIS A 112 -39.86 11.36 2.75
CA HIS A 112 -38.81 10.77 3.58
C HIS A 112 -37.46 11.40 3.28
N SER A 113 -36.63 11.57 4.32
CA SER A 113 -35.24 12.03 4.13
C SER A 113 -34.47 11.09 3.20
N PRO A 114 -33.54 11.61 2.36
CA PRO A 114 -32.72 10.80 1.53
C PRO A 114 -31.86 9.83 2.39
N PRO A 115 -31.44 8.68 1.84
CA PRO A 115 -30.59 7.75 2.56
C PRO A 115 -29.30 8.43 3.01
N PRO A 116 -28.69 7.99 4.13
CA PRO A 116 -27.46 8.58 4.65
C PRO A 116 -26.37 8.61 3.58
N ARG A 117 -25.52 9.61 3.65
CA ARG A 117 -24.43 9.83 2.69
C ARG A 117 -23.56 8.58 2.57
N LYS A 118 -23.28 8.16 1.34
CA LYS A 118 -22.24 7.16 1.10
C LYS A 118 -20.88 7.83 1.29
N THR A 119 -19.98 7.15 2.00
CA THR A 119 -18.58 7.58 2.15
C THR A 119 -17.93 7.84 0.80
N VAL A 120 -17.11 8.87 0.71
CA VAL A 120 -16.35 9.17 -0.52
C VAL A 120 -15.25 8.12 -0.64
N VAL A 121 -15.19 7.44 -1.79
CA VAL A 121 -14.09 6.51 -2.08
C VAL A 121 -12.76 7.27 -1.96
N GLY A 122 -11.85 6.77 -1.14
CA GLY A 122 -10.56 7.42 -0.83
C GLY A 122 -10.51 8.14 0.52
N LEU A 123 -11.66 8.34 1.19
CA LEU A 123 -11.71 8.78 2.58
C LEU A 123 -11.89 7.58 3.54
N PRO A 124 -11.46 7.70 4.80
CA PRO A 124 -11.57 6.61 5.76
C PRO A 124 -13.04 6.25 6.04
N PRO A 125 -13.34 4.95 6.25
CA PRO A 125 -14.69 4.50 6.58
C PRO A 125 -15.15 4.92 7.98
N VAL A 126 -14.18 5.14 8.88
CA VAL A 126 -14.39 5.58 10.28
C VAL A 126 -13.49 6.78 10.53
N ALA A 127 -13.95 7.73 11.35
CA ALA A 127 -13.19 8.93 11.70
C ALA A 127 -11.90 8.58 12.47
N PHE A 128 -10.81 9.20 12.04
CA PHE A 128 -9.54 9.20 12.78
C PHE A 128 -9.51 10.42 13.71
N SER A 129 -9.03 10.25 14.92
CA SER A 129 -8.68 11.42 15.72
C SER A 129 -7.56 12.21 15.03
N PRO A 130 -7.40 13.53 15.28
CA PRO A 130 -6.32 14.32 14.72
C PRO A 130 -4.93 13.70 15.01
N GLU A 131 -4.78 13.06 16.15
CA GLU A 131 -3.55 12.39 16.55
C GLU A 131 -3.28 11.11 15.74
N GLN A 132 -4.31 10.29 15.53
CA GLN A 132 -4.24 9.09 14.70
C GLN A 132 -3.99 9.42 13.23
N ALA A 133 -4.64 10.45 12.69
CA ALA A 133 -4.42 10.93 11.33
C ALA A 133 -2.99 11.45 11.13
N THR A 134 -2.47 12.23 12.08
CA THR A 134 -1.09 12.71 12.08
C THR A 134 -0.09 11.56 12.16
N PHE A 135 -0.35 10.57 13.01
CA PHE A 135 0.50 9.38 13.15
C PHE A 135 0.53 8.59 11.84
N LEU A 136 -0.63 8.28 11.24
CA LEU A 136 -0.73 7.57 9.97
C LEU A 136 0.01 8.30 8.84
N ALA A 137 -0.19 9.61 8.71
CA ALA A 137 0.47 10.42 7.70
C ALA A 137 2.00 10.44 7.89
N THR A 138 2.47 10.55 9.13
CA THR A 138 3.90 10.59 9.43
C THR A 138 4.57 9.23 9.21
N ALA A 139 3.93 8.13 9.63
CA ALA A 139 4.39 6.77 9.36
C ALA A 139 4.41 6.48 7.84
N SER A 140 3.39 6.98 7.11
CA SER A 140 3.33 6.89 5.65
C SER A 140 4.47 7.66 4.98
N ALA A 141 4.81 8.86 5.46
CA ALA A 141 5.96 9.61 4.96
C ALA A 141 7.29 8.88 5.21
N ALA A 142 7.46 8.28 6.39
CA ALA A 142 8.62 7.45 6.69
C ALA A 142 8.75 6.27 5.73
N VAL A 143 7.65 5.55 5.47
CA VAL A 143 7.63 4.42 4.53
C VAL A 143 7.88 4.87 3.10
N ALA A 144 7.34 6.01 2.66
CA ALA A 144 7.60 6.57 1.32
C ALA A 144 9.10 6.86 1.12
N VAL A 145 9.75 7.50 2.09
CA VAL A 145 11.19 7.82 2.05
C VAL A 145 12.03 6.56 1.95
N VAL A 146 11.80 5.57 2.80
CA VAL A 146 12.61 4.34 2.78
C VAL A 146 12.33 3.49 1.55
N SER A 147 11.09 3.51 1.01
CA SER A 147 10.71 2.79 -0.21
C SER A 147 11.35 3.40 -1.46
N PHE A 148 11.47 4.74 -1.52
CA PHE A 148 12.25 5.43 -2.53
C PHE A 148 13.69 4.91 -2.56
N ALA A 149 14.36 4.94 -1.40
CA ALA A 149 15.73 4.48 -1.26
C ALA A 149 15.92 2.99 -1.62
N ALA A 150 14.97 2.14 -1.22
CA ALA A 150 14.99 0.70 -1.51
C ALA A 150 14.90 0.38 -3.01
N ALA A 151 14.22 1.22 -3.78
CA ALA A 151 13.99 0.99 -5.19
C ALA A 151 15.21 1.31 -6.05
N LEU A 152 16.07 2.26 -5.64
CA LEU A 152 17.11 2.86 -6.47
C LEU A 152 18.08 1.84 -7.08
N PHE A 153 18.54 0.85 -6.33
CA PHE A 153 19.49 -0.14 -6.87
C PHE A 153 18.90 -0.92 -8.04
N GLY A 154 17.70 -1.44 -7.91
CA GLY A 154 17.04 -2.16 -8.99
C GLY A 154 16.69 -1.27 -10.19
N GLN A 155 16.32 0.00 -9.92
CA GLN A 155 16.00 0.95 -10.98
C GLN A 155 17.23 1.37 -11.81
N LEU A 156 18.39 1.48 -11.18
CA LEU A 156 19.63 1.97 -11.76
C LEU A 156 20.67 0.86 -11.98
N SER A 157 20.26 -0.41 -12.00
CA SER A 157 21.17 -1.56 -12.12
C SER A 157 21.99 -1.54 -13.40
N GLY A 158 21.47 -1.03 -14.53
CA GLY A 158 22.21 -0.84 -15.78
C GLY A 158 23.35 0.19 -15.62
N PRO A 159 23.04 1.47 -15.37
CA PRO A 159 24.06 2.51 -15.16
C PRO A 159 25.10 2.19 -14.08
N ILE A 160 24.70 1.47 -13.02
CA ILE A 160 25.62 1.01 -11.97
C ILE A 160 26.57 -0.08 -12.52
N SER A 161 26.01 -1.05 -13.29
CA SER A 161 26.78 -2.09 -13.94
C SER A 161 27.86 -1.49 -14.84
N ASP A 162 27.48 -0.54 -15.70
CA ASP A 162 28.38 0.11 -16.65
C ASP A 162 29.46 0.92 -15.94
N SER A 163 29.09 1.67 -14.91
CA SER A 163 30.02 2.52 -14.14
C SER A 163 31.09 1.71 -13.41
N PHE A 164 30.78 0.49 -12.94
CA PHE A 164 31.73 -0.39 -12.25
C PHE A 164 32.30 -1.48 -13.15
N GLY A 165 31.97 -1.53 -14.45
CA GLY A 165 32.38 -2.58 -15.38
C GLY A 165 31.93 -3.98 -14.95
N ALA A 166 30.76 -4.10 -14.36
CA ALA A 166 30.27 -5.33 -13.78
C ALA A 166 29.45 -6.15 -14.79
N SER A 167 29.68 -7.47 -14.86
CA SER A 167 28.86 -8.38 -15.66
C SER A 167 27.47 -8.58 -15.04
N ASP A 168 26.51 -9.10 -15.84
CA ASP A 168 25.18 -9.47 -15.36
C ASP A 168 25.24 -10.45 -14.19
N ALA A 169 26.18 -11.40 -14.23
CA ALA A 169 26.40 -12.34 -13.13
C ALA A 169 26.82 -11.61 -11.85
N THR A 170 27.74 -10.66 -11.95
CA THR A 170 28.23 -9.89 -10.79
C THR A 170 27.14 -9.00 -10.19
N ILE A 171 26.34 -8.33 -11.03
CA ILE A 171 25.17 -7.56 -10.58
C ILE A 171 24.11 -8.49 -9.99
N GLY A 172 23.88 -9.67 -10.56
CA GLY A 172 22.99 -10.69 -10.02
C GLY A 172 23.38 -11.12 -8.60
N VAL A 173 24.69 -11.34 -8.37
CA VAL A 173 25.24 -11.63 -7.04
C VAL A 173 25.01 -10.44 -6.08
N ALA A 174 25.31 -9.22 -6.51
CA ALA A 174 25.10 -8.01 -5.69
C ALA A 174 23.64 -7.86 -5.28
N LEU A 175 22.70 -8.00 -6.23
CA LEU A 175 21.26 -7.96 -5.98
C LEU A 175 20.79 -9.11 -5.07
N ALA A 176 21.33 -10.34 -5.25
CA ALA A 176 21.01 -11.48 -4.40
C ALA A 176 21.48 -11.27 -2.95
N LEU A 177 22.69 -10.74 -2.75
CA LEU A 177 23.21 -10.41 -1.42
C LEU A 177 22.31 -9.38 -0.70
N THR A 178 21.77 -8.40 -1.41
CA THR A 178 20.83 -7.44 -0.78
C THR A 178 19.58 -8.12 -0.23
N ARG A 179 19.15 -9.27 -0.80
CA ARG A 179 18.00 -10.02 -0.26
C ARG A 179 18.25 -10.57 1.13
N LEU A 180 19.50 -10.92 1.44
CA LEU A 180 19.88 -11.35 2.79
C LEU A 180 19.67 -10.24 3.82
N GLY A 181 19.84 -8.97 3.41
CA GLY A 181 19.53 -7.81 4.25
C GLY A 181 18.07 -7.79 4.73
N ALA A 182 17.13 -8.31 3.94
CA ALA A 182 15.73 -8.38 4.33
C ALA A 182 15.48 -9.30 5.55
N LEU A 183 16.36 -10.27 5.82
CA LEU A 183 16.25 -11.13 6.99
C LEU A 183 16.47 -10.37 8.31
N PHE A 184 17.18 -9.24 8.28
CA PHE A 184 17.34 -8.38 9.47
C PHE A 184 16.00 -7.81 9.94
N ALA A 185 14.99 -7.68 9.05
CA ALA A 185 13.66 -7.24 9.44
C ALA A 185 13.00 -8.18 10.45
N LEU A 186 13.33 -9.48 10.43
CA LEU A 186 12.80 -10.46 11.40
C LEU A 186 13.30 -10.17 12.84
N PHE A 187 14.55 -9.70 12.96
CA PHE A 187 15.11 -9.31 14.26
C PHE A 187 14.63 -7.93 14.71
N ALA A 188 14.24 -7.11 13.75
CA ALA A 188 13.82 -5.73 14.00
C ALA A 188 12.57 -5.62 14.84
N ILE A 189 11.62 -6.56 14.71
CA ILE A 189 10.41 -6.60 15.54
C ILE A 189 10.80 -6.76 17.00
N ALA A 190 11.73 -7.69 17.32
CA ALA A 190 12.20 -7.89 18.67
C ALA A 190 12.95 -6.68 19.25
N ILE A 191 13.63 -5.91 18.40
CA ILE A 191 14.29 -4.65 18.77
C ILE A 191 13.25 -3.56 19.00
N ALA A 192 12.23 -3.45 18.14
CA ALA A 192 11.15 -2.49 18.25
C ALA A 192 10.30 -2.72 19.52
N ASP A 193 10.13 -3.99 19.92
CA ASP A 193 9.44 -4.35 21.15
C ASP A 193 10.22 -3.91 22.40
N ARG A 194 11.56 -3.79 22.30
CA ARG A 194 12.42 -3.35 23.42
C ARG A 194 12.69 -1.85 23.43
N ARG A 195 12.84 -1.22 22.27
CA ARG A 195 13.26 0.19 22.11
C ARG A 195 12.16 1.15 21.70
N GLY A 196 10.97 0.64 21.43
CA GLY A 196 9.81 1.42 20.96
C GLY A 196 9.68 1.48 19.45
N ARG A 197 8.42 1.64 18.98
CA ARG A 197 8.09 1.73 17.56
C ARG A 197 8.64 3.01 16.95
N ARG A 198 8.47 4.14 17.64
CA ARG A 198 8.96 5.46 17.22
C ARG A 198 10.47 5.44 16.95
N THR A 199 11.24 4.96 17.90
CA THR A 199 12.71 4.91 17.80
C THR A 199 13.14 4.04 16.62
N SER A 200 12.52 2.88 16.42
CA SER A 200 12.86 1.95 15.33
C SER A 200 12.56 2.55 13.96
N ILE A 201 11.43 3.26 13.79
CA ILE A 201 11.09 3.95 12.54
C ILE A 201 12.09 5.07 12.26
N LEU A 202 12.44 5.90 13.26
CA LEU A 202 13.38 7.00 13.09
C LEU A 202 14.80 6.51 12.75
N VAL A 203 15.28 5.47 13.43
CA VAL A 203 16.57 4.83 13.11
C VAL A 203 16.56 4.30 11.68
N GLY A 204 15.45 3.71 11.22
CA GLY A 204 15.30 3.25 9.85
C GLY A 204 15.34 4.39 8.83
N VAL A 205 14.63 5.49 9.06
CA VAL A 205 14.61 6.65 8.16
C VAL A 205 15.98 7.33 8.09
N VAL A 206 16.57 7.66 9.24
CA VAL A 206 17.89 8.32 9.31
C VAL A 206 18.97 7.41 8.76
N GLY A 207 18.99 6.14 9.18
CA GLY A 207 19.94 5.15 8.70
C GLY A 207 19.84 4.93 7.20
N SER A 208 18.62 4.84 6.65
CA SER A 208 18.37 4.73 5.22
C SER A 208 18.93 5.92 4.44
N ALA A 209 18.71 7.15 4.91
CA ALA A 209 19.25 8.34 4.28
C ALA A 209 20.79 8.37 4.31
N VAL A 210 21.40 8.04 5.45
CA VAL A 210 22.87 7.95 5.57
C VAL A 210 23.44 6.89 4.62
N VAL A 211 22.84 5.71 4.57
CA VAL A 211 23.30 4.62 3.68
C VAL A 211 23.11 4.98 2.21
N CYS A 212 22.06 5.72 1.84
CA CYS A 212 21.91 6.27 0.49
C CYS A 212 23.04 7.23 0.15
N ALA A 213 23.40 8.15 1.05
CA ALA A 213 24.52 9.07 0.85
C ALA A 213 25.85 8.31 0.68
N LEU A 214 26.09 7.28 1.51
CA LEU A 214 27.26 6.41 1.39
C LEU A 214 27.28 5.63 0.08
N SER A 215 26.12 5.18 -0.41
CA SER A 215 25.99 4.50 -1.70
C SER A 215 26.32 5.43 -2.88
N ALA A 216 25.94 6.71 -2.80
CA ALA A 216 26.31 7.71 -3.79
C ALA A 216 27.83 7.93 -3.86
N LEU A 217 28.55 7.75 -2.76
CA LEU A 217 30.00 7.94 -2.64
C LEU A 217 30.80 6.64 -2.82
N ALA A 218 30.16 5.49 -3.04
CA ALA A 218 30.82 4.20 -3.12
C ALA A 218 31.87 4.16 -4.23
N PRO A 219 33.13 3.76 -3.92
CA PRO A 219 34.22 3.72 -4.89
C PRO A 219 34.19 2.47 -5.78
N ASN A 220 33.54 1.41 -5.35
CA ASN A 220 33.45 0.14 -6.07
C ASN A 220 32.15 -0.60 -5.76
N LEU A 221 31.84 -1.63 -6.55
CA LEU A 221 30.61 -2.41 -6.42
C LEU A 221 30.51 -3.15 -5.07
N ALA A 222 31.63 -3.60 -4.48
CA ALA A 222 31.61 -4.33 -3.22
C ALA A 222 31.14 -3.44 -2.05
N THR A 223 31.71 -2.23 -1.92
CA THR A 223 31.30 -1.26 -0.90
C THR A 223 29.87 -0.76 -1.13
N PHE A 224 29.49 -0.56 -2.41
CA PHE A 224 28.12 -0.25 -2.78
C PHE A 224 27.15 -1.36 -2.36
N THR A 225 27.47 -2.62 -2.66
CA THR A 225 26.64 -3.79 -2.30
C THR A 225 26.50 -3.92 -0.78
N ALA A 226 27.59 -3.75 -0.03
CA ALA A 226 27.53 -3.79 1.44
C ALA A 226 26.58 -2.72 2.00
N ALA A 227 26.63 -1.50 1.47
CA ALA A 227 25.70 -0.44 1.81
C ALA A 227 24.25 -0.84 1.46
N GLN A 228 24.02 -1.44 0.29
CA GLN A 228 22.67 -1.85 -0.13
C GLN A 228 22.12 -3.04 0.68
N VAL A 229 22.95 -3.94 1.20
CA VAL A 229 22.54 -4.99 2.15
C VAL A 229 22.01 -4.34 3.45
N LEU A 230 22.75 -3.38 3.99
CA LEU A 230 22.32 -2.63 5.17
C LEU A 230 21.05 -1.82 4.90
N GLN A 231 20.99 -1.15 3.74
CA GLN A 231 19.81 -0.42 3.27
C GLN A 231 18.57 -1.32 3.30
N ARG A 232 18.67 -2.53 2.76
CA ARG A 232 17.55 -3.47 2.70
C ARG A 232 17.05 -3.88 4.08
N GLY A 233 17.95 -4.06 5.03
CA GLY A 233 17.62 -4.34 6.43
C GLY A 233 16.85 -3.17 7.08
N LEU A 234 17.35 -1.94 6.92
CA LEU A 234 16.71 -0.73 7.47
C LEU A 234 15.31 -0.51 6.89
N VAL A 235 15.17 -0.67 5.57
CA VAL A 235 13.87 -0.55 4.88
C VAL A 235 12.87 -1.60 5.36
N GLY A 236 13.28 -2.86 5.42
CA GLY A 236 12.44 -3.96 5.90
C GLY A 236 11.98 -3.74 7.35
N THR A 237 12.90 -3.29 8.21
CA THR A 237 12.61 -2.91 9.61
C THR A 237 11.57 -1.80 9.67
N THR A 238 11.82 -0.69 8.97
CA THR A 238 10.93 0.48 9.00
C THR A 238 9.54 0.12 8.50
N GLY A 239 9.44 -0.59 7.37
CA GLY A 239 8.16 -1.00 6.78
C GLY A 239 7.35 -1.88 7.72
N THR A 240 7.98 -2.91 8.30
CA THR A 240 7.31 -3.85 9.20
C THR A 240 6.85 -3.18 10.50
N VAL A 241 7.73 -2.37 11.12
CA VAL A 241 7.40 -1.69 12.38
C VAL A 241 6.35 -0.60 12.16
N ALA A 242 6.43 0.15 11.05
CA ALA A 242 5.44 1.16 10.70
C ALA A 242 4.06 0.52 10.42
N PHE A 243 4.02 -0.63 9.71
CA PHE A 243 2.78 -1.36 9.48
C PHE A 243 2.13 -1.80 10.78
N LEU A 244 2.90 -2.42 11.68
CA LEU A 244 2.40 -2.85 12.98
C LEU A 244 1.87 -1.67 13.80
N ALA A 245 2.66 -0.59 13.90
CA ALA A 245 2.31 0.60 14.65
C ALA A 245 1.03 1.29 14.11
N VAL A 246 0.89 1.37 12.79
CA VAL A 246 -0.30 1.95 12.13
C VAL A 246 -1.55 1.12 12.38
N VAL A 247 -1.46 -0.21 12.33
CA VAL A 247 -2.59 -1.10 12.64
C VAL A 247 -2.98 -1.06 14.12
N GLU A 248 -2.00 -0.87 15.02
CA GLU A 248 -2.23 -0.72 16.46
C GLU A 248 -2.96 0.60 16.82
N GLU A 249 -2.61 1.71 16.15
CA GLU A 249 -3.16 3.05 16.41
C GLU A 249 -4.47 3.31 15.64
N ALA A 250 -4.73 2.58 14.56
CA ALA A 250 -5.92 2.79 13.75
C ALA A 250 -7.21 2.43 14.52
N PRO A 251 -8.28 3.23 14.36
CA PRO A 251 -9.57 2.94 14.99
C PRO A 251 -10.16 1.61 14.49
N GLU A 252 -11.01 1.00 15.30
CA GLU A 252 -11.74 -0.21 14.91
C GLU A 252 -12.57 0.07 13.65
N GLY A 253 -12.50 -0.85 12.68
CA GLY A 253 -13.15 -0.68 11.37
C GLY A 253 -12.35 0.12 10.33
N ALA A 254 -11.23 0.77 10.68
CA ALA A 254 -10.37 1.49 9.73
C ALA A 254 -8.94 0.93 9.62
N ARG A 255 -8.62 -0.20 10.25
CA ARG A 255 -7.27 -0.81 10.21
C ARG A 255 -6.83 -1.19 8.79
N ALA A 256 -7.73 -1.77 8.01
CA ALA A 256 -7.45 -2.13 6.62
C ALA A 256 -7.21 -0.88 5.75
N TYR A 257 -7.97 0.20 5.98
CA TYR A 257 -7.75 1.48 5.31
C TYR A 257 -6.37 2.06 5.65
N ALA A 258 -6.00 2.08 6.93
CA ALA A 258 -4.71 2.58 7.39
C ALA A 258 -3.53 1.78 6.80
N ALA A 259 -3.63 0.46 6.76
CA ALA A 259 -2.67 -0.42 6.10
C ALA A 259 -2.56 -0.14 4.60
N SER A 260 -3.70 0.12 3.92
CA SER A 260 -3.73 0.47 2.49
C SER A 260 -3.07 1.82 2.22
N MET A 261 -3.27 2.83 3.08
CA MET A 261 -2.61 4.13 2.97
C MET A 261 -1.08 4.00 3.11
N LEU A 262 -0.63 3.17 4.04
CA LEU A 262 0.79 2.89 4.21
C LEU A 262 1.39 2.20 2.96
N ALA A 263 0.68 1.25 2.39
CA ALA A 263 1.09 0.57 1.15
C ALA A 263 1.13 1.54 -0.05
N LEU A 264 0.14 2.43 -0.18
CA LEU A 264 0.13 3.48 -1.20
C LEU A 264 1.32 4.45 -1.04
N ALA A 265 1.67 4.82 0.19
CA ALA A 265 2.84 5.66 0.46
C ALA A 265 4.14 4.96 0.05
N GLY A 266 4.27 3.65 0.30
CA GLY A 266 5.38 2.84 -0.20
C GLY A 266 5.44 2.83 -1.73
N GLY A 267 4.30 2.65 -2.39
CA GLY A 267 4.17 2.74 -3.85
C GLY A 267 4.53 4.12 -4.40
N PHE A 268 4.16 5.19 -3.69
CA PHE A 268 4.55 6.57 -4.04
C PHE A 268 6.07 6.75 -3.98
N GLY A 269 6.72 6.29 -2.90
CA GLY A 269 8.19 6.32 -2.78
C GLY A 269 8.86 5.55 -3.91
N PHE A 270 8.37 4.34 -4.23
CA PHE A 270 8.84 3.56 -5.38
C PHE A 270 8.66 4.31 -6.71
N SER A 271 7.49 4.91 -6.95
CA SER A 271 7.22 5.67 -8.17
C SER A 271 8.11 6.91 -8.29
N PHE A 272 8.42 7.56 -7.17
CA PHE A 272 9.34 8.70 -7.16
C PHE A 272 10.75 8.28 -7.60
N SER A 273 11.21 7.06 -7.30
CA SER A 273 12.49 6.56 -7.81
C SER A 273 12.51 6.45 -9.35
N VAL A 274 11.36 6.13 -9.96
CA VAL A 274 11.21 6.09 -11.43
C VAL A 274 11.33 7.50 -12.03
N VAL A 275 10.74 8.51 -11.37
CA VAL A 275 10.80 9.92 -11.80
C VAL A 275 12.24 10.46 -11.77
N THR A 276 13.13 9.89 -10.94
CA THR A 276 14.54 10.31 -10.88
C THR A 276 15.43 9.64 -11.94
N LEU A 277 14.95 8.66 -12.70
CA LEU A 277 15.73 7.94 -13.72
C LEU A 277 16.37 8.86 -14.79
N PRO A 278 15.69 9.89 -15.31
CA PRO A 278 16.28 10.79 -16.30
C PRO A 278 17.59 11.46 -15.84
N LEU A 279 17.80 11.60 -14.53
CA LEU A 279 19.05 12.14 -14.00
C LEU A 279 20.26 11.25 -14.37
N ALA A 280 20.07 9.97 -14.58
CA ALA A 280 21.14 9.04 -14.97
C ALA A 280 21.53 9.12 -16.45
N ASP A 281 20.76 9.85 -17.29
CA ASP A 281 21.09 10.06 -18.72
C ASP A 281 22.04 11.25 -18.93
N MET A 282 22.27 12.09 -17.92
CA MET A 282 23.04 13.34 -18.08
C MET A 282 24.54 13.09 -18.26
N ALA A 283 25.11 12.12 -17.54
CA ALA A 283 26.51 11.73 -17.62
C ALA A 283 26.74 10.35 -16.97
N PRO A 284 27.82 9.62 -17.27
CA PRO A 284 28.07 8.28 -16.73
C PRO A 284 28.11 8.15 -15.21
N TRP A 285 28.37 9.24 -14.49
CA TRP A 285 28.43 9.27 -13.02
C TRP A 285 27.10 9.72 -12.38
N THR A 286 26.16 10.28 -13.13
CA THR A 286 24.95 10.93 -12.59
C THR A 286 23.91 9.95 -12.03
N TRP A 287 24.08 8.63 -12.22
CA TRP A 287 23.33 7.62 -11.49
C TRP A 287 23.47 7.75 -9.95
N ARG A 288 24.49 8.46 -9.47
CA ARG A 288 24.72 8.76 -8.05
C ARG A 288 23.77 9.84 -7.53
N LEU A 289 23.22 10.70 -8.40
CA LEU A 289 22.31 11.79 -7.99
C LEU A 289 21.01 11.30 -7.33
N PRO A 290 20.30 10.29 -7.82
CA PRO A 290 19.16 9.70 -7.11
C PRO A 290 19.53 9.17 -5.71
N PHE A 291 20.71 8.59 -5.53
CA PHE A 291 21.18 8.16 -4.21
C PHE A 291 21.54 9.36 -3.31
N ALA A 292 22.14 10.41 -3.86
CA ALA A 292 22.39 11.66 -3.13
C ALA A 292 21.07 12.32 -2.70
N LEU A 293 20.04 12.30 -3.57
CA LEU A 293 18.69 12.75 -3.24
C LEU A 293 18.08 11.89 -2.12
N GLY A 294 18.31 10.55 -2.15
CA GLY A 294 17.96 9.65 -1.06
C GLY A 294 18.65 10.03 0.25
N GLY A 295 19.93 10.40 0.18
CA GLY A 295 20.67 10.94 1.33
C GLY A 295 20.09 12.25 1.85
N ALA A 296 19.68 13.16 0.94
CA ALA A 296 19.06 14.44 1.30
C ALA A 296 17.71 14.28 2.04
N THR A 297 17.06 13.12 1.95
CA THR A 297 15.83 12.86 2.73
C THR A 297 16.06 12.90 4.25
N ILE A 298 17.29 12.90 4.73
CA ILE A 298 17.63 13.12 6.14
C ILE A 298 17.08 14.47 6.65
N LEU A 299 16.90 15.45 5.77
CA LEU A 299 16.31 16.75 6.10
C LEU A 299 14.82 16.64 6.50
N LEU A 300 14.15 15.56 6.13
CA LEU A 300 12.78 15.27 6.56
C LEU A 300 12.73 14.61 7.95
N ALA A 301 13.84 14.04 8.43
CA ALA A 301 13.89 13.33 9.69
C ALA A 301 13.44 14.18 10.91
N PRO A 302 13.81 15.46 11.06
CA PRO A 302 13.32 16.29 12.17
C PRO A 302 11.80 16.52 12.10
N ALA A 303 11.24 16.69 10.89
CA ALA A 303 9.79 16.85 10.71
C ALA A 303 9.05 15.55 11.05
N ILE A 304 9.55 14.40 10.60
CA ILE A 304 9.01 13.09 10.97
C ILE A 304 9.11 12.87 12.49
N ALA A 305 10.26 13.18 13.10
CA ALA A 305 10.48 13.00 14.55
C ALA A 305 9.53 13.84 15.43
N ARG A 306 9.15 15.04 14.97
CA ARG A 306 8.22 15.93 15.69
C ARG A 306 6.80 15.42 15.72
N HIS A 307 6.35 14.74 14.66
CA HIS A 307 4.97 14.31 14.49
C HIS A 307 4.78 12.81 14.81
N LEU A 308 5.86 12.01 14.82
CA LEU A 308 5.79 10.60 15.14
C LEU A 308 5.82 10.41 16.67
N ARG A 309 4.74 9.88 17.22
CA ARG A 309 4.61 9.54 18.64
C ARG A 309 4.91 8.06 18.87
N GLU A 310 5.12 7.68 20.14
CA GLU A 310 5.13 6.27 20.52
C GLU A 310 3.69 5.74 20.55
N THR A 311 3.49 4.44 20.22
CA THR A 311 2.15 3.85 20.20
C THR A 311 1.60 3.65 21.61
N ALA A 312 0.30 3.91 21.79
CA ALA A 312 -0.37 3.75 23.09
C ALA A 312 -0.30 2.28 23.56
N ARG A 313 -0.35 1.34 22.64
CA ARG A 313 -0.26 -0.10 22.94
C ARG A 313 1.13 -0.50 23.43
N TYR A 314 2.20 0.09 22.90
CA TYR A 314 3.56 -0.16 23.37
C TYR A 314 3.72 0.30 24.82
N THR A 315 3.24 1.50 25.16
CA THR A 315 3.30 2.02 26.53
C THR A 315 2.50 1.16 27.51
N ALA A 316 1.38 0.58 27.06
CA ALA A 316 0.58 -0.35 27.88
C ALA A 316 1.18 -1.76 28.01
N LEU A 317 1.84 -2.27 26.94
CA LEU A 317 2.47 -3.61 26.93
C LEU A 317 3.84 -3.65 27.61
N ALA A 318 4.56 -2.55 27.71
CA ALA A 318 5.78 -2.45 28.48
C ALA A 318 5.57 -2.82 29.99
N ALA A 319 4.28 -2.86 30.40
CA ALA A 319 3.84 -3.29 31.72
C ALA A 319 3.43 -4.78 31.83
N ARG A 320 3.42 -5.56 30.71
CA ARG A 320 2.98 -6.97 30.70
C ARG A 320 4.00 -7.87 30.00
N THR A 321 4.43 -8.93 30.71
CA THR A 321 5.58 -9.78 30.33
C THR A 321 5.24 -11.06 29.57
N ASP A 322 3.97 -11.38 29.26
CA ASP A 322 3.59 -12.69 28.72
C ASP A 322 2.95 -12.57 27.32
N VAL A 323 3.76 -12.83 26.28
CA VAL A 323 3.27 -13.08 24.92
C VAL A 323 3.50 -14.55 24.57
N VAL A 324 2.44 -15.32 24.47
CA VAL A 324 2.48 -16.70 23.96
C VAL A 324 2.82 -16.66 22.48
N ARG A 325 4.01 -17.11 22.10
CA ARG A 325 4.43 -17.29 20.71
C ARG A 325 4.10 -18.72 20.30
N GLY A 326 3.34 -18.89 19.19
CA GLY A 326 3.15 -20.18 18.57
C GLY A 326 4.51 -20.83 18.24
N ARG A 327 4.69 -22.10 18.58
CA ARG A 327 5.95 -22.81 18.35
C ARG A 327 6.09 -23.13 16.87
N VAL A 328 7.30 -22.97 16.32
CA VAL A 328 7.63 -23.36 14.94
C VAL A 328 7.28 -24.83 14.67
N GLN A 329 7.43 -25.70 15.69
CA GLN A 329 7.07 -27.12 15.63
C GLN A 329 5.59 -27.35 15.29
N ASP A 330 4.66 -26.53 15.83
CA ASP A 330 3.22 -26.68 15.61
C ASP A 330 2.83 -26.49 14.13
N VAL A 331 3.56 -25.61 13.41
CA VAL A 331 3.36 -25.39 11.97
C VAL A 331 3.73 -26.65 11.17
N PHE A 332 4.86 -27.28 11.50
CA PHE A 332 5.33 -28.47 10.78
C PHE A 332 4.56 -29.74 11.13
N GLU A 333 4.12 -29.91 12.38
CA GLU A 333 3.43 -31.12 12.79
C GLU A 333 1.98 -31.15 12.29
N ARG A 334 1.23 -30.04 12.41
CA ARG A 334 -0.21 -29.99 12.14
C ARG A 334 -0.57 -29.46 10.75
N HIS A 335 0.24 -28.56 10.16
CA HIS A 335 -0.08 -27.85 8.92
C HIS A 335 0.95 -28.08 7.79
N ARG A 336 1.77 -29.16 7.89
CA ARG A 336 2.88 -29.46 6.98
C ARG A 336 2.51 -29.37 5.50
N ARG A 337 1.40 -29.97 5.08
CA ARG A 337 0.99 -29.98 3.67
C ARG A 337 0.69 -28.57 3.16
N ARG A 338 -0.06 -27.77 3.91
CA ARG A 338 -0.39 -26.38 3.53
C ARG A 338 0.88 -25.54 3.48
N PHE A 339 1.74 -25.67 4.49
CA PHE A 339 3.00 -24.94 4.56
C PHE A 339 3.93 -25.29 3.38
N VAL A 340 4.08 -26.56 3.01
CA VAL A 340 4.91 -26.99 1.90
C VAL A 340 4.36 -26.47 0.56
N LEU A 341 3.05 -26.56 0.32
CA LEU A 341 2.43 -26.05 -0.91
C LEU A 341 2.63 -24.53 -1.04
N LEU A 342 2.33 -23.76 0.03
CA LEU A 342 2.54 -22.31 0.03
C LEU A 342 4.02 -21.94 -0.04
N GLY A 343 4.90 -22.74 0.57
CA GLY A 343 6.35 -22.57 0.46
C GLY A 343 6.86 -22.74 -0.98
N ILE A 344 6.35 -23.73 -1.71
CA ILE A 344 6.67 -23.93 -3.13
C ILE A 344 6.16 -22.73 -3.95
N VAL A 345 4.93 -22.27 -3.68
CA VAL A 345 4.37 -21.08 -4.34
C VAL A 345 5.25 -19.85 -4.05
N ALA A 346 5.56 -19.58 -2.78
CA ALA A 346 6.38 -18.44 -2.37
C ALA A 346 7.79 -18.50 -2.98
N PHE A 347 8.43 -19.66 -2.98
CA PHE A 347 9.75 -19.85 -3.54
C PHE A 347 9.76 -19.60 -5.06
N LEU A 348 8.96 -20.36 -5.82
CA LEU A 348 9.01 -20.30 -7.29
C LEU A 348 8.47 -18.98 -7.86
N THR A 349 7.47 -18.37 -7.23
CA THR A 349 7.04 -17.02 -7.62
C THR A 349 8.13 -16.00 -7.35
N SER A 350 8.87 -16.12 -6.24
CA SER A 350 9.98 -15.22 -5.90
C SER A 350 11.21 -15.44 -6.78
N VAL A 351 11.49 -16.67 -7.22
CA VAL A 351 12.56 -16.98 -8.21
C VAL A 351 12.38 -16.18 -9.49
N PHE A 352 11.15 -15.91 -9.89
CA PHE A 352 10.85 -15.12 -11.09
C PHE A 352 10.64 -13.63 -10.80
N SER A 353 9.84 -13.28 -9.81
CA SER A 353 9.44 -11.89 -9.57
C SER A 353 10.62 -10.98 -9.23
N ALA A 354 11.63 -11.50 -8.51
CA ALA A 354 12.79 -10.72 -8.13
C ALA A 354 13.67 -10.34 -9.33
N PRO A 355 14.17 -11.27 -10.17
CA PRO A 355 14.94 -10.89 -11.34
C PRO A 355 14.09 -10.13 -12.36
N SER A 356 12.82 -10.48 -12.53
CA SER A 356 11.90 -9.77 -13.41
C SER A 356 11.78 -8.27 -13.06
N SER A 357 11.69 -7.94 -11.77
CA SER A 357 11.61 -6.55 -11.33
C SER A 357 12.96 -5.81 -11.32
N GLN A 358 14.04 -6.49 -10.97
CA GLN A 358 15.35 -5.87 -10.77
C GLN A 358 16.14 -5.71 -12.08
N PHE A 359 16.02 -6.66 -13.02
CA PHE A 359 16.69 -6.59 -14.31
C PHE A 359 15.84 -5.97 -15.43
N MET A 360 14.60 -5.55 -15.13
CA MET A 360 13.69 -4.97 -16.13
C MET A 360 14.30 -3.75 -16.82
N ASN A 361 14.83 -2.80 -16.04
CA ASN A 361 15.41 -1.58 -16.60
C ASN A 361 16.69 -1.92 -17.38
N LYS A 362 17.56 -2.76 -16.82
CA LYS A 362 18.76 -3.21 -17.51
C LYS A 362 18.44 -3.90 -18.86
N TYR A 363 17.39 -4.74 -18.89
CA TYR A 363 16.91 -5.34 -20.14
C TYR A 363 16.44 -4.29 -21.15
N LEU A 364 15.70 -3.27 -20.69
CA LEU A 364 15.21 -2.20 -21.56
C LEU A 364 16.37 -1.35 -22.11
N THR A 365 17.40 -1.07 -21.29
CA THR A 365 18.59 -0.33 -21.73
C THR A 365 19.45 -1.16 -22.66
N ASP A 366 19.94 -2.32 -22.22
CA ASP A 366 21.00 -3.06 -22.90
C ASP A 366 20.49 -3.81 -24.15
N ILE A 367 19.26 -4.31 -24.12
CA ILE A 367 18.70 -5.15 -25.20
C ILE A 367 17.73 -4.35 -26.08
N ARG A 368 17.04 -3.34 -25.53
CA ARG A 368 16.02 -2.57 -26.28
C ARG A 368 16.47 -1.15 -26.62
N GLY A 369 17.60 -0.69 -26.09
CA GLY A 369 18.17 0.62 -26.37
C GLY A 369 17.38 1.78 -25.80
N PHE A 370 16.58 1.55 -24.75
CA PHE A 370 15.82 2.61 -24.08
C PHE A 370 16.78 3.47 -23.24
N SER A 371 16.62 4.79 -23.32
CA SER A 371 17.20 5.70 -22.34
C SER A 371 16.51 5.54 -20.97
N ASN A 372 17.13 6.00 -19.90
CA ASN A 372 16.48 6.01 -18.60
C ASN A 372 15.21 6.88 -18.58
N THR A 373 15.16 7.92 -19.41
CA THR A 373 13.98 8.75 -19.64
C THR A 373 12.85 7.94 -20.31
N ASP A 374 13.16 7.14 -21.33
CA ASP A 374 12.18 6.26 -21.98
C ASP A 374 11.65 5.20 -21.00
N ILE A 375 12.53 4.66 -20.15
CA ILE A 375 12.17 3.71 -19.10
C ILE A 375 11.22 4.37 -18.08
N ALA A 376 11.48 5.61 -17.67
CA ALA A 376 10.60 6.34 -16.78
C ALA A 376 9.19 6.50 -17.36
N LEU A 377 9.09 6.89 -18.64
CA LEU A 377 7.81 6.99 -19.35
C LEU A 377 7.15 5.61 -19.48
N PHE A 378 7.89 4.61 -19.92
CA PHE A 378 7.41 3.23 -20.06
C PHE A 378 6.80 2.70 -18.76
N ARG A 379 7.52 2.83 -17.63
CA ARG A 379 7.04 2.38 -16.33
C ARG A 379 5.84 3.17 -15.83
N THR A 380 5.79 4.46 -16.08
CA THR A 380 4.64 5.29 -15.69
C THR A 380 3.36 4.79 -16.37
N VAL A 381 3.44 4.49 -17.67
CA VAL A 381 2.28 4.02 -18.45
C VAL A 381 1.91 2.57 -18.12
N THR A 382 2.91 1.66 -18.04
CA THR A 382 2.65 0.22 -17.94
C THR A 382 2.48 -0.28 -16.50
N THR A 383 2.85 0.51 -15.48
CA THR A 383 2.85 0.02 -14.10
C THR A 383 1.76 0.67 -13.23
N ALA A 384 1.65 2.00 -13.23
CA ALA A 384 0.82 2.70 -12.26
C ALA A 384 -0.67 2.41 -12.44
N VAL A 385 -1.22 2.69 -13.62
CA VAL A 385 -2.65 2.50 -13.89
C VAL A 385 -3.02 1.01 -14.00
N PRO A 386 -2.29 0.18 -14.79
CA PRO A 386 -2.61 -1.24 -14.87
C PRO A 386 -2.54 -1.94 -13.51
N GLY A 387 -1.55 -1.62 -12.66
CA GLY A 387 -1.42 -2.21 -11.34
C GLY A 387 -2.58 -1.86 -10.41
N LEU A 388 -2.97 -0.60 -10.37
CA LEU A 388 -4.11 -0.14 -9.55
C LEU A 388 -5.42 -0.82 -9.99
N VAL A 389 -5.68 -0.84 -11.29
CA VAL A 389 -6.89 -1.47 -11.84
C VAL A 389 -6.88 -2.97 -11.58
N GLY A 390 -5.73 -3.64 -11.72
CA GLY A 390 -5.56 -5.06 -11.44
C GLY A 390 -5.89 -5.41 -9.98
N VAL A 391 -5.38 -4.65 -9.03
CA VAL A 391 -5.67 -4.83 -7.59
C VAL A 391 -7.15 -4.66 -7.30
N LEU A 392 -7.79 -3.60 -7.82
CA LEU A 392 -9.21 -3.30 -7.56
C LEU A 392 -10.15 -4.34 -8.16
N LEU A 393 -9.90 -4.75 -9.41
CA LEU A 393 -10.71 -5.77 -10.08
C LEU A 393 -10.43 -7.17 -9.53
N GLY A 394 -9.17 -7.46 -9.20
CA GLY A 394 -8.77 -8.74 -8.63
C GLY A 394 -9.45 -9.05 -7.30
N GLY A 395 -9.54 -8.07 -6.41
CA GLY A 395 -10.28 -8.22 -5.14
C GLY A 395 -11.75 -8.57 -5.37
N ARG A 396 -12.44 -7.82 -6.24
CA ARG A 396 -13.85 -8.10 -6.57
C ARG A 396 -14.04 -9.46 -7.25
N LEU A 397 -13.12 -9.83 -8.14
CA LEU A 397 -13.19 -11.10 -8.85
C LEU A 397 -12.94 -12.28 -7.92
N ALA A 398 -12.00 -12.14 -6.98
CA ALA A 398 -11.69 -13.13 -5.96
C ALA A 398 -12.88 -13.38 -5.01
N GLU A 399 -13.62 -12.35 -4.64
CA GLU A 399 -14.86 -12.48 -3.86
C GLU A 399 -15.99 -13.14 -4.65
N ALA A 400 -16.14 -12.79 -5.96
CA ALA A 400 -17.24 -13.26 -6.79
C ALA A 400 -17.05 -14.67 -7.34
N ARG A 401 -15.79 -15.08 -7.64
CA ARG A 401 -15.50 -16.35 -8.34
C ARG A 401 -14.61 -17.31 -7.55
N GLY A 402 -14.23 -16.94 -6.34
CA GLY A 402 -13.31 -17.71 -5.51
C GLY A 402 -11.86 -17.19 -5.59
N ARG A 403 -11.15 -17.30 -4.48
CA ARG A 403 -9.79 -16.78 -4.34
C ARG A 403 -8.78 -17.65 -5.06
N ARG A 404 -8.91 -18.96 -4.92
CA ARG A 404 -8.00 -19.95 -5.52
C ARG A 404 -7.98 -19.90 -7.06
N PRO A 405 -9.12 -19.98 -7.80
CA PRO A 405 -9.08 -19.97 -9.26
C PRO A 405 -8.59 -18.60 -9.80
N VAL A 406 -8.98 -17.50 -9.17
CA VAL A 406 -8.50 -16.17 -9.57
C VAL A 406 -7.00 -16.03 -9.36
N ALA A 407 -6.46 -16.47 -8.22
CA ALA A 407 -5.02 -16.47 -7.95
C ALA A 407 -4.26 -17.32 -8.99
N GLY A 408 -4.68 -18.57 -9.22
CA GLY A 408 -4.01 -19.49 -10.13
C GLY A 408 -3.97 -18.97 -11.57
N ILE A 409 -5.14 -18.61 -12.12
CA ILE A 409 -5.25 -18.15 -13.51
C ILE A 409 -4.53 -16.80 -13.71
N ALA A 410 -4.77 -15.83 -12.82
CA ALA A 410 -4.19 -14.51 -12.97
C ALA A 410 -2.65 -14.54 -12.81
N LEU A 411 -2.11 -15.28 -11.85
CA LEU A 411 -0.66 -15.42 -11.67
C LEU A 411 0.01 -16.19 -12.82
N ALA A 412 -0.65 -17.23 -13.35
CA ALA A 412 -0.13 -17.94 -14.52
C ALA A 412 -0.06 -17.03 -15.75
N LEU A 413 -1.14 -16.30 -16.03
CA LEU A 413 -1.19 -15.35 -17.14
C LEU A 413 -0.21 -14.17 -16.92
N ALA A 414 -0.05 -13.71 -15.67
CA ALA A 414 0.95 -12.70 -15.33
C ALA A 414 2.38 -13.18 -15.64
N ALA A 415 2.72 -14.40 -15.21
CA ALA A 415 4.03 -15.00 -15.47
C ALA A 415 4.26 -15.16 -16.98
N ALA A 416 3.27 -15.68 -17.73
CA ALA A 416 3.36 -15.83 -19.18
C ALA A 416 3.54 -14.47 -19.89
N SER A 417 2.73 -13.45 -19.53
CA SER A 417 2.85 -12.11 -20.09
C SER A 417 4.22 -11.49 -19.82
N GLN A 418 4.73 -11.65 -18.61
CA GLN A 418 6.04 -11.14 -18.23
C GLN A 418 7.20 -11.89 -18.91
N MET A 419 7.07 -13.21 -19.15
CA MET A 419 8.04 -13.97 -19.95
C MET A 419 8.03 -13.49 -21.40
N ILE A 420 6.85 -13.30 -22.00
CA ILE A 420 6.71 -12.76 -23.37
C ILE A 420 7.32 -11.34 -23.45
N PHE A 421 7.10 -10.50 -22.43
CA PHE A 421 7.72 -9.18 -22.34
C PHE A 421 9.25 -9.26 -22.53
N PHE A 422 9.94 -10.14 -21.81
CA PHE A 422 11.39 -10.29 -21.92
C PHE A 422 11.88 -10.88 -23.25
N LEU A 423 11.00 -11.48 -24.03
CA LEU A 423 11.33 -12.08 -25.32
C LEU A 423 10.88 -11.22 -26.52
N SER A 424 10.08 -10.19 -26.30
CA SER A 424 9.43 -9.40 -27.34
C SER A 424 9.95 -7.96 -27.43
N GLY A 425 9.53 -7.24 -28.45
CA GLY A 425 9.80 -5.82 -28.68
C GLY A 425 8.59 -5.09 -29.25
N GLY A 426 8.75 -3.79 -29.54
CA GLY A 426 7.72 -2.96 -30.11
C GLY A 426 6.44 -2.91 -29.26
N VAL A 427 5.26 -2.93 -29.88
CA VAL A 427 3.96 -2.83 -29.21
C VAL A 427 3.72 -4.01 -28.25
N VAL A 428 4.19 -5.22 -28.60
CA VAL A 428 4.03 -6.42 -27.75
C VAL A 428 4.73 -6.23 -26.41
N LEU A 429 5.90 -5.61 -26.38
CA LEU A 429 6.63 -5.31 -25.14
C LEU A 429 5.78 -4.43 -24.20
N TRP A 430 5.15 -3.37 -24.71
CA TRP A 430 4.30 -2.46 -23.93
C TRP A 430 3.04 -3.15 -23.40
N THR A 431 2.34 -3.87 -24.30
CA THR A 431 1.08 -4.54 -23.94
C THR A 431 1.30 -5.67 -22.94
N MET A 432 2.37 -6.47 -23.11
CA MET A 432 2.68 -7.57 -22.21
C MET A 432 3.15 -7.08 -20.85
N SER A 433 3.90 -5.97 -20.78
CA SER A 433 4.26 -5.34 -19.51
C SER A 433 3.01 -4.88 -18.73
N ALA A 434 2.11 -4.16 -19.40
CA ALA A 434 0.86 -3.69 -18.79
C ALA A 434 -0.03 -4.87 -18.35
N ALA A 435 -0.18 -5.90 -19.20
CA ALA A 435 -0.94 -7.10 -18.89
C ALA A 435 -0.34 -7.86 -17.69
N ALA A 436 0.99 -8.02 -17.64
CA ALA A 436 1.66 -8.69 -16.54
C ALA A 436 1.42 -8.00 -15.20
N ILE A 437 1.55 -6.67 -15.15
CA ILE A 437 1.34 -5.88 -13.93
C ILE A 437 -0.12 -5.91 -13.49
N PHE A 438 -1.06 -5.76 -14.42
CA PHE A 438 -2.50 -5.87 -14.15
C PHE A 438 -2.85 -7.24 -13.55
N LEU A 439 -2.42 -8.32 -14.21
CA LEU A 439 -2.70 -9.70 -13.79
C LEU A 439 -1.98 -10.05 -12.48
N ALA A 440 -0.75 -9.59 -12.28
CA ALA A 440 -0.02 -9.78 -11.02
C ALA A 440 -0.71 -9.06 -9.85
N GLY A 441 -1.25 -7.86 -10.08
CA GLY A 441 -2.07 -7.15 -9.09
C GLY A 441 -3.32 -7.93 -8.70
N ALA A 442 -4.04 -8.46 -9.69
CA ALA A 442 -5.25 -9.24 -9.47
C ALA A 442 -4.96 -10.57 -8.75
N GLY A 443 -3.98 -11.31 -9.22
CA GLY A 443 -3.60 -12.61 -8.65
C GLY A 443 -2.94 -12.49 -7.28
N GLY A 444 -2.14 -11.44 -7.07
CA GLY A 444 -1.44 -11.20 -5.81
C GLY A 444 -2.39 -10.92 -4.65
N ILE A 445 -3.45 -10.12 -4.88
CA ILE A 445 -4.49 -9.89 -3.86
C ILE A 445 -5.24 -11.19 -3.53
N ALA A 446 -5.62 -11.96 -4.55
CA ALA A 446 -6.32 -13.23 -4.35
C ALA A 446 -5.45 -14.25 -3.57
N LEU A 447 -4.16 -14.36 -3.90
CA LEU A 447 -3.22 -15.23 -3.19
C LEU A 447 -2.95 -14.75 -1.77
N GLY A 448 -2.71 -13.45 -1.57
CA GLY A 448 -2.41 -12.90 -0.25
C GLY A 448 -3.55 -13.05 0.75
N THR A 449 -4.81 -12.95 0.30
CA THR A 449 -5.97 -13.24 1.14
C THR A 449 -6.08 -14.74 1.45
N LEU A 450 -5.81 -15.60 0.48
CA LEU A 450 -5.80 -17.05 0.67
C LEU A 450 -4.74 -17.46 1.70
N ASP A 451 -3.50 -16.94 1.58
CA ASP A 451 -2.40 -17.22 2.52
C ASP A 451 -2.75 -16.85 3.96
N ALA A 452 -3.42 -15.70 4.15
CA ALA A 452 -3.82 -15.23 5.47
C ALA A 452 -4.88 -16.10 6.14
N GLU A 453 -5.71 -16.79 5.37
CA GLU A 453 -6.85 -17.58 5.87
C GLU A 453 -6.52 -19.08 6.04
N LEU A 454 -5.46 -19.57 5.39
CA LEU A 454 -5.09 -20.99 5.43
C LEU A 454 -4.44 -21.43 6.75
N PHE A 455 -4.03 -20.49 7.60
CA PHE A 455 -3.44 -20.81 8.91
C PHE A 455 -4.30 -20.27 10.06
N PRO A 456 -4.49 -21.06 11.13
CA PRO A 456 -5.13 -20.61 12.36
C PRO A 456 -4.42 -19.40 12.95
N THR A 457 -5.18 -18.57 13.68
CA THR A 457 -4.67 -17.29 14.23
C THR A 457 -3.43 -17.49 15.10
N GLU A 458 -3.33 -18.59 15.81
CA GLU A 458 -2.24 -18.95 16.73
C GLU A 458 -0.89 -19.12 16.03
N VAL A 459 -0.86 -19.72 14.84
CA VAL A 459 0.36 -20.02 14.09
C VAL A 459 0.54 -19.16 12.83
N ARG A 460 -0.44 -18.31 12.49
CA ARG A 460 -0.46 -17.49 11.26
C ARG A 460 0.76 -16.58 11.13
N SER A 461 1.12 -15.87 12.20
CA SER A 461 2.28 -14.97 12.18
C SER A 461 3.60 -15.71 11.98
N THR A 462 3.75 -16.87 12.64
CA THR A 462 4.93 -17.72 12.49
C THR A 462 5.01 -18.32 11.09
N SER A 463 3.89 -18.84 10.56
CA SER A 463 3.82 -19.38 9.20
C SER A 463 4.17 -18.32 8.15
N ASN A 464 3.60 -17.12 8.25
CA ASN A 464 3.89 -16.02 7.33
C ASN A 464 5.35 -15.56 7.39
N ALA A 465 5.95 -15.50 8.58
CA ALA A 465 7.37 -15.19 8.74
C ALA A 465 8.27 -16.25 8.05
N MET A 466 7.93 -17.52 8.19
CA MET A 466 8.66 -18.62 7.55
C MET A 466 8.49 -18.60 6.03
N LEU A 467 7.28 -18.37 5.51
CA LEU A 467 7.01 -18.22 4.08
C LEU A 467 7.75 -17.01 3.49
N TYR A 468 7.85 -15.91 4.25
CA TYR A 468 8.67 -14.77 3.86
C TYR A 468 10.15 -15.14 3.71
N VAL A 469 10.74 -15.90 4.66
CA VAL A 469 12.13 -16.40 4.52
C VAL A 469 12.29 -17.26 3.28
N VAL A 470 11.36 -18.18 3.02
CA VAL A 470 11.37 -19.01 1.81
C VAL A 470 11.33 -18.13 0.55
N GLY A 471 10.50 -17.10 0.51
CA GLY A 471 10.46 -16.13 -0.57
C GLY A 471 11.76 -15.34 -0.74
N VAL A 472 12.42 -14.95 0.36
CA VAL A 472 13.74 -14.29 0.31
C VAL A 472 14.79 -15.20 -0.32
N VAL A 473 14.83 -16.48 0.08
CA VAL A 473 15.75 -17.48 -0.52
C VAL A 473 15.43 -17.67 -2.00
N GLY A 474 14.13 -17.78 -2.36
CA GLY A 474 13.70 -17.87 -3.75
C GLY A 474 14.14 -16.67 -4.57
N SER A 475 13.96 -15.44 -4.05
CA SER A 475 14.39 -14.21 -4.75
C SER A 475 15.90 -14.12 -4.94
N ALA A 476 16.69 -14.52 -3.94
CA ALA A 476 18.15 -14.56 -4.08
C ALA A 476 18.57 -15.60 -5.13
N SER A 477 18.00 -16.81 -5.07
CA SER A 477 18.26 -17.87 -6.06
C SER A 477 17.89 -17.43 -7.47
N GLY A 478 16.75 -16.76 -7.66
CA GLY A 478 16.32 -16.24 -8.96
C GLY A 478 17.26 -15.21 -9.55
N LEU A 479 17.76 -14.28 -8.73
CA LEU A 479 18.73 -13.26 -9.16
C LEU A 479 20.08 -13.87 -9.56
N LEU A 480 20.55 -14.86 -8.80
CA LEU A 480 21.77 -15.61 -9.13
C LEU A 480 21.62 -16.39 -10.43
N LEU A 481 20.49 -17.09 -10.61
CA LEU A 481 20.20 -17.84 -11.83
C LEU A 481 20.09 -16.91 -13.05
N ALA A 482 19.32 -15.84 -12.94
CA ALA A 482 19.13 -14.91 -14.04
C ALA A 482 20.44 -14.22 -14.47
N GLY A 483 21.22 -13.72 -13.51
CA GLY A 483 22.53 -13.12 -13.80
C GLY A 483 23.54 -14.14 -14.33
N GLY A 484 23.66 -15.29 -13.67
CA GLY A 484 24.66 -16.31 -14.03
C GLY A 484 24.40 -17.04 -15.36
N LEU A 485 23.14 -17.09 -15.82
CA LEU A 485 22.77 -17.70 -17.11
C LEU A 485 22.74 -16.69 -18.27
N SER A 486 22.90 -15.40 -18.01
CA SER A 486 22.76 -14.34 -19.02
C SER A 486 23.68 -14.56 -20.22
N ASP A 487 24.97 -14.80 -19.97
CA ASP A 487 25.96 -15.00 -21.04
C ASP A 487 25.68 -16.28 -21.86
N ARG A 488 25.22 -17.35 -21.18
CA ARG A 488 24.98 -18.64 -21.85
C ARG A 488 23.71 -18.63 -22.71
N LEU A 489 22.72 -17.82 -22.34
CA LEU A 489 21.42 -17.74 -23.02
C LEU A 489 21.32 -16.58 -24.01
N GLY A 490 22.45 -15.84 -24.21
CA GLY A 490 22.52 -14.72 -25.14
C GLY A 490 21.75 -13.47 -24.65
N GLY A 491 21.81 -13.18 -23.36
CA GLY A 491 21.38 -11.95 -22.73
C GLY A 491 20.38 -12.12 -21.59
N ILE A 492 20.30 -11.09 -20.75
CA ILE A 492 19.52 -11.07 -19.51
C ILE A 492 18.03 -11.32 -19.74
N GLY A 493 17.46 -10.90 -20.88
CA GLY A 493 16.02 -11.08 -21.15
C GLY A 493 15.63 -12.57 -21.22
N ARG A 494 16.40 -13.39 -21.97
CA ARG A 494 16.14 -14.83 -22.07
C ARG A 494 16.36 -15.54 -20.74
N SER A 495 17.37 -15.12 -20.01
CA SER A 495 17.70 -15.67 -18.70
C SER A 495 16.58 -15.42 -17.69
N VAL A 496 16.07 -14.20 -17.61
CA VAL A 496 14.93 -13.87 -16.75
C VAL A 496 13.66 -14.62 -17.18
N ALA A 497 13.37 -14.69 -18.49
CA ALA A 497 12.22 -15.43 -19.00
C ALA A 497 12.25 -16.91 -18.58
N LEU A 498 13.43 -17.55 -18.62
CA LEU A 498 13.59 -18.95 -18.17
C LEU A 498 13.19 -19.16 -16.71
N THR A 499 13.53 -18.22 -15.82
CA THR A 499 13.13 -18.31 -14.40
C THR A 499 11.62 -18.23 -14.21
N GLY A 500 10.87 -17.71 -15.18
CA GLY A 500 9.42 -17.60 -15.17
C GLY A 500 8.68 -18.93 -15.32
N ILE A 501 9.30 -19.95 -15.89
CA ILE A 501 8.68 -21.26 -16.11
C ILE A 501 8.20 -21.85 -14.78
N GLY A 502 9.01 -21.80 -13.72
CA GLY A 502 8.63 -22.29 -12.40
C GLY A 502 7.42 -21.54 -11.82
N SER A 503 7.38 -20.24 -11.97
CA SER A 503 6.26 -19.40 -11.51
C SER A 503 4.97 -19.70 -12.29
N PHE A 504 5.07 -19.89 -13.60
CA PHE A 504 3.95 -20.26 -14.44
C PHE A 504 3.37 -21.63 -14.04
N LEU A 505 4.24 -22.64 -13.90
CA LEU A 505 3.81 -24.00 -13.54
C LEU A 505 3.22 -24.08 -12.12
N VAL A 506 3.80 -23.38 -11.15
CA VAL A 506 3.28 -23.38 -9.79
C VAL A 506 1.91 -22.74 -9.70
N ALA A 507 1.65 -21.69 -10.47
CA ALA A 507 0.34 -21.07 -10.52
C ALA A 507 -0.74 -21.98 -11.12
N LEU A 508 -0.38 -22.78 -12.13
CA LEU A 508 -1.30 -23.73 -12.77
C LEU A 508 -1.50 -25.05 -11.99
N ILE A 509 -0.48 -25.52 -11.29
CA ILE A 509 -0.50 -26.88 -10.69
C ILE A 509 -0.70 -26.78 -9.18
N VAL A 510 0.11 -25.96 -8.48
CA VAL A 510 0.15 -25.94 -7.02
C VAL A 510 -0.97 -25.09 -6.43
N VAL A 511 -1.25 -23.92 -7.01
CA VAL A 511 -2.33 -23.06 -6.50
C VAL A 511 -3.70 -23.75 -6.54
N PRO A 512 -4.09 -24.50 -7.57
CA PRO A 512 -5.32 -25.29 -7.57
C PRO A 512 -5.38 -26.41 -6.51
N MET A 513 -4.23 -26.84 -5.98
CA MET A 513 -4.18 -27.86 -4.90
C MET A 513 -4.43 -27.26 -3.51
N LEU A 514 -4.41 -25.93 -3.37
CA LEU A 514 -4.75 -25.25 -2.12
C LEU A 514 -6.26 -25.35 -1.86
N PRO A 515 -6.71 -25.39 -0.59
CA PRO A 515 -8.13 -25.34 -0.28
C PRO A 515 -8.73 -23.97 -0.64
N GLU A 516 -9.98 -23.95 -1.10
CA GLU A 516 -10.72 -22.70 -1.35
C GLU A 516 -11.25 -22.15 -0.01
N SER A 517 -11.08 -20.86 0.20
CA SER A 517 -11.51 -20.16 1.42
C SER A 517 -12.67 -19.20 1.21
N ALA A 518 -13.03 -18.90 -0.04
CA ALA A 518 -14.13 -17.97 -0.35
C ALA A 518 -15.47 -18.53 0.16
N ALA A 519 -16.26 -17.67 0.79
CA ALA A 519 -17.59 -17.98 1.34
C ALA A 519 -17.59 -19.07 2.46
N ARG A 520 -16.45 -19.34 3.10
CA ARG A 520 -16.35 -20.21 4.28
C ARG A 520 -15.98 -19.39 5.50
N SER A 521 -16.45 -19.81 6.69
CA SER A 521 -16.00 -19.18 7.93
C SER A 521 -14.50 -19.49 8.17
N LEU A 522 -13.80 -18.63 8.89
CA LEU A 522 -12.38 -18.87 9.24
C LEU A 522 -12.25 -20.16 10.07
N ASP A 523 -13.24 -20.46 10.89
CA ASP A 523 -13.27 -21.66 11.72
C ASP A 523 -13.43 -22.94 10.90
N ASP A 524 -14.16 -22.89 9.75
CA ASP A 524 -14.29 -24.03 8.82
C ASP A 524 -13.02 -24.29 8.01
N VAL A 525 -12.27 -23.23 7.68
CA VAL A 525 -11.03 -23.32 6.87
C VAL A 525 -9.82 -23.67 7.72
N SER A 526 -9.77 -23.15 8.94
CA SER A 526 -8.67 -23.34 9.89
C SER A 526 -9.18 -23.29 11.33
N PRO A 527 -9.76 -24.41 11.84
CA PRO A 527 -10.32 -24.49 13.20
C PRO A 527 -9.24 -24.19 14.24
N THR A 528 -9.59 -23.37 15.23
CA THR A 528 -8.77 -23.09 16.41
C THR A 528 -8.81 -24.30 17.35
N GLN A 529 -7.82 -24.46 18.24
CA GLN A 529 -7.75 -25.58 19.19
C GLN A 529 -9.03 -25.70 20.05
N THR A 530 -9.65 -24.57 20.40
CA THR A 530 -10.88 -24.53 21.21
C THR A 530 -12.09 -25.08 20.48
N THR A 531 -12.18 -24.94 19.15
CA THR A 531 -13.28 -25.48 18.34
C THR A 531 -13.10 -26.97 18.05
N ALA A 532 -11.86 -27.43 17.88
CA ALA A 532 -11.57 -28.84 17.64
C ALA A 532 -11.84 -29.74 18.88
N GLU A 533 -11.60 -29.19 20.10
CA GLU A 533 -11.90 -29.88 21.36
C GLU A 533 -13.42 -29.93 21.64
N HIS A 534 -14.22 -28.95 21.19
CA HIS A 534 -15.68 -29.00 21.35
C HIS A 534 -16.39 -29.95 20.40
N ASP A 535 -15.83 -30.23 19.21
CA ASP A 535 -16.38 -31.20 18.27
C ASP A 535 -16.02 -32.64 18.61
N GLU A 536 -14.96 -32.89 19.39
CA GLU A 536 -14.55 -34.21 19.87
C GLU A 536 -15.30 -34.66 21.15
N TYR A 537 -15.81 -33.68 21.92
CA TYR A 537 -16.72 -33.90 23.04
C TYR A 537 -18.11 -33.43 22.59
N GLY A 538 -18.92 -34.35 22.06
CA GLY A 538 -20.33 -34.10 21.73
C GLY A 538 -21.09 -33.50 22.93
N PRO A 539 -22.29 -32.91 22.71
CA PRO A 539 -23.03 -32.27 23.79
C PRO A 539 -23.26 -33.30 24.91
N ASP A 540 -22.79 -32.94 26.11
CA ASP A 540 -23.05 -33.70 27.33
C ASP A 540 -24.55 -33.97 27.45
N PRO A 541 -24.98 -35.17 27.86
CA PRO A 541 -26.35 -35.66 27.85
C PRO A 541 -27.26 -34.90 28.84
#